data_1f52859aa89bf873a060a3a48717c4d2
#
_entry.id   1f52859aa89bf873a060a3a48717c4d2
#
_cell.length_a   1.000
_cell.length_b   1.000
_cell.length_c   1.000
_cell.angle_alpha   90.00
_cell.angle_beta   90.00
_cell.angle_gamma   90.00
#
_symmetry.space_group_name_H-M   'P 1'
#
loop_
_entity.id
_entity.type
_entity.pdbx_description
1 polymer ?
#
loop_
_entity_poly.entity_id
_entity_poly.type
_entity_poly.pdbx_seq_one_letter_code
_entity_poly.pdbx_strand_id
1 'polypeptide(L)'
;KELNKSLQEVLNPATEKKKERNTGNTIYRVGDRIMQVKNNYDIYWERRIGNETGTGVFNGEFGTILDIDEKEKNVEIKFDDDKIAWYQFNDLDQIEHSYSITIHKAQRKRI
;
A
#
# COMPACT_ATOMS: atom_id res chain seq x y z
N LYS A 1 -0.85 -12.26 9.64
CA LYS A 1 -1.52 -10.97 9.83
C LYS A 1 -1.08 -10.28 11.12
N GLU A 2 -0.93 -11.04 12.19
CA GLU A 2 -0.42 -10.48 13.44
C GLU A 2 1.02 -10.00 13.31
N LEU A 3 1.82 -10.71 12.55
CA LEU A 3 3.20 -10.31 12.28
C LEU A 3 3.27 -8.96 11.57
N ASN A 4 2.43 -8.75 10.54
CA ASN A 4 2.39 -7.47 9.83
C ASN A 4 1.93 -6.33 10.74
N LYS A 5 0.97 -6.60 11.61
CA LYS A 5 0.48 -5.59 12.56
C LYS A 5 1.57 -5.17 13.53
N SER A 6 2.31 -6.13 14.08
CA SER A 6 3.42 -5.85 14.99
C SER A 6 4.52 -5.07 14.28
N LEU A 7 4.84 -5.46 13.04
CA LEU A 7 5.86 -4.77 12.26
C LEU A 7 5.42 -3.35 11.87
N GLN A 8 4.15 -3.14 11.62
CA GLN A 8 3.61 -1.80 11.38
C GLN A 8 3.89 -0.89 12.58
N GLU A 9 3.64 -1.37 13.80
CA GLU A 9 3.87 -0.57 15.01
C GLU A 9 5.35 -0.22 15.21
N VAL A 10 6.25 -1.08 14.77
CA VAL A 10 7.69 -0.84 14.88
C VAL A 10 8.21 0.03 13.74
N LEU A 11 7.82 -0.29 12.50
CA LEU A 11 8.37 0.34 11.30
C LEU A 11 7.60 1.58 10.86
N ASN A 12 6.32 1.66 11.21
CA ASN A 12 5.48 2.80 10.87
C ASN A 12 4.46 3.05 11.98
N PRO A 13 4.92 3.53 13.16
CA PRO A 13 4.03 3.72 14.29
C PRO A 13 3.01 4.83 14.05
N ALA A 14 1.89 4.74 14.73
CA ALA A 14 0.85 5.76 14.68
C ALA A 14 1.36 7.09 15.24
N THR A 15 1.00 8.18 14.57
CA THR A 15 1.25 9.54 15.08
C THR A 15 0.02 10.39 14.76
N GLU A 16 -0.10 11.53 15.42
CA GLU A 16 -1.21 12.46 15.18
C GLU A 16 -1.22 12.99 13.74
N LYS A 17 -0.07 12.99 13.09
CA LYS A 17 0.06 13.51 11.73
C LYS A 17 -0.24 12.47 10.65
N LYS A 18 -0.25 11.18 11.00
CA LYS A 18 -0.48 10.11 10.03
C LYS A 18 -1.96 9.77 9.96
N LYS A 19 -2.48 9.79 8.75
CA LYS A 19 -3.85 9.38 8.50
C LYS A 19 -3.93 7.86 8.47
N GLU A 20 -5.06 7.34 8.92
CA GLU A 20 -5.30 5.90 8.99
C GLU A 20 -6.66 5.55 8.43
N ARG A 21 -6.77 4.33 7.92
CA ARG A 21 -8.06 3.77 7.52
C ARG A 21 -8.20 2.38 8.11
N ASN A 22 -9.24 2.20 8.91
CA ASN A 22 -9.58 0.89 9.47
C ASN A 22 -10.53 0.16 8.52
N THR A 23 -10.11 -1.03 8.06
CA THR A 23 -10.91 -1.87 7.17
C THR A 23 -11.35 -3.16 7.87
N GLY A 24 -11.84 -3.03 9.10
CA GLY A 24 -12.22 -4.17 9.92
C GLY A 24 -11.04 -4.70 10.72
N ASN A 25 -10.34 -5.70 10.20
CA ASN A 25 -9.22 -6.32 10.91
C ASN A 25 -7.87 -5.66 10.67
N THR A 26 -7.81 -4.73 9.73
CA THR A 26 -6.54 -4.12 9.31
C THR A 26 -6.64 -2.61 9.37
N ILE A 27 -5.61 -1.98 9.93
CA ILE A 27 -5.48 -0.52 9.96
C ILE A 27 -4.35 -0.15 9.00
N TYR A 28 -4.68 0.62 7.96
CA TYR A 28 -3.69 1.13 7.02
C TYR A 28 -3.32 2.57 7.39
N ARG A 29 -2.04 2.89 7.33
CA ARG A 29 -1.49 4.21 7.65
C ARG A 29 -0.71 4.77 6.48
N VAL A 30 -0.66 6.08 6.41
CA VAL A 30 0.27 6.75 5.48
C VAL A 30 1.69 6.29 5.80
N GLY A 31 2.42 5.88 4.77
CA GLY A 31 3.78 5.35 4.90
C GLY A 31 3.85 3.82 4.95
N ASP A 32 2.72 3.13 5.03
CA ASP A 32 2.72 1.67 5.07
C ASP A 32 3.18 1.07 3.74
N ARG A 33 3.97 0.00 3.84
CA ARG A 33 4.32 -0.85 2.68
C ARG A 33 3.20 -1.86 2.46
N ILE A 34 2.75 -1.94 1.22
CA ILE A 34 1.67 -2.84 0.85
C ILE A 34 2.01 -3.61 -0.42
N MET A 35 1.25 -4.66 -0.66
CA MET A 35 1.31 -5.45 -1.88
C MET A 35 -0.10 -5.65 -2.43
N GLN A 36 -0.25 -5.47 -3.73
CA GLN A 36 -1.50 -5.80 -4.41
C GLN A 36 -1.60 -7.32 -4.51
N VAL A 37 -2.72 -7.89 -4.10
CA VAL A 37 -2.89 -9.35 -4.08
C VAL A 37 -3.92 -9.84 -5.10
N LYS A 38 -4.47 -8.94 -5.90
CA LYS A 38 -5.41 -9.29 -6.97
C LYS A 38 -5.06 -8.50 -8.22
N ASN A 39 -5.45 -9.03 -9.38
CA ASN A 39 -5.38 -8.26 -10.61
C ASN A 39 -6.61 -7.37 -10.70
N ASN A 40 -6.40 -6.06 -10.85
CA ASN A 40 -7.49 -5.12 -11.04
C ASN A 40 -7.17 -4.23 -12.23
N TYR A 41 -7.87 -4.45 -13.34
CA TYR A 41 -7.60 -3.76 -14.60
C TYR A 41 -8.16 -2.35 -14.65
N ASP A 42 -8.95 -1.95 -13.66
CA ASP A 42 -9.69 -0.68 -13.68
C ASP A 42 -9.06 0.41 -12.83
N ILE A 43 -8.06 0.10 -12.03
CA ILE A 43 -7.43 1.09 -11.15
C ILE A 43 -6.61 2.05 -12.01
N TYR A 44 -6.97 3.32 -11.97
CA TYR A 44 -6.27 4.39 -12.69
C TYR A 44 -4.96 4.74 -12.00
N TRP A 45 -3.91 4.94 -12.78
CA TRP A 45 -2.62 5.35 -12.27
C TRP A 45 -1.95 6.37 -13.21
N GLU A 46 -1.00 7.11 -12.64
CA GLU A 46 -0.18 8.05 -13.38
C GLU A 46 1.27 7.89 -12.97
N ARG A 47 2.17 8.06 -13.94
CA ARG A 47 3.61 8.21 -13.67
C ARG A 47 3.97 9.66 -13.94
N ARG A 48 4.55 10.33 -12.95
CA ARG A 48 4.91 11.73 -13.09
C ARG A 48 6.08 11.92 -14.05
N ILE A 49 7.01 10.96 -14.04
CA ILE A 49 8.13 10.97 -14.97
C ILE A 49 7.60 10.49 -16.32
N GLY A 50 7.68 11.34 -17.34
CA GLY A 50 7.20 11.03 -18.68
C GLY A 50 5.72 11.25 -18.89
N ASN A 51 4.98 11.72 -17.89
CA ASN A 51 3.54 11.97 -17.99
C ASN A 51 2.73 10.80 -18.52
N GLU A 52 3.13 9.60 -18.12
CA GLU A 52 2.46 8.38 -18.55
C GLU A 52 1.23 8.11 -17.69
N THR A 53 0.14 7.69 -18.32
CA THR A 53 -1.09 7.30 -17.59
C THR A 53 -1.59 5.96 -18.09
N GLY A 54 -2.39 5.30 -17.27
CA GLY A 54 -2.97 4.04 -17.66
C GLY A 54 -3.91 3.51 -16.60
N THR A 55 -4.33 2.27 -16.77
CA THR A 55 -5.15 1.54 -15.81
C THR A 55 -4.57 0.15 -15.59
N GLY A 56 -4.81 -0.37 -14.39
CA GLY A 56 -4.43 -1.73 -14.05
C GLY A 56 -3.30 -1.80 -13.03
N VAL A 57 -3.58 -2.50 -11.93
CA VAL A 57 -2.58 -2.88 -10.94
C VAL A 57 -2.74 -4.38 -10.71
N PHE A 58 -1.63 -5.10 -10.65
CA PHE A 58 -1.68 -6.55 -10.71
C PHE A 58 -1.10 -7.20 -9.47
N ASN A 59 -1.48 -8.45 -9.25
CA ASN A 59 -1.02 -9.25 -8.13
C ASN A 59 0.51 -9.27 -8.09
N GLY A 60 1.07 -8.97 -6.92
CA GLY A 60 2.52 -8.98 -6.70
C GLY A 60 3.19 -7.62 -6.81
N GLU A 61 2.46 -6.56 -7.15
CA GLU A 61 3.04 -5.22 -7.17
C GLU A 61 3.12 -4.64 -5.77
N PHE A 62 4.28 -4.08 -5.42
CA PHE A 62 4.55 -3.48 -4.11
C PHE A 62 4.47 -1.97 -4.18
N GLY A 63 3.97 -1.36 -3.12
CA GLY A 63 3.88 0.09 -3.06
C GLY A 63 3.86 0.60 -1.63
N THR A 64 3.76 1.92 -1.53
CA THR A 64 3.70 2.64 -0.26
C THR A 64 2.50 3.57 -0.26
N ILE A 65 1.76 3.60 0.82
CA ILE A 65 0.62 4.50 0.97
C ILE A 65 1.14 5.93 1.14
N LEU A 66 0.79 6.81 0.20
CA LEU A 66 1.19 8.21 0.24
C LEU A 66 0.20 9.08 1.00
N ASP A 67 -1.09 8.82 0.84
CA ASP A 67 -2.12 9.63 1.47
C ASP A 67 -3.42 8.85 1.57
N ILE A 68 -4.23 9.23 2.56
CA ILE A 68 -5.58 8.70 2.75
C ILE A 68 -6.52 9.89 2.80
N ASP A 69 -7.44 9.99 1.85
CA ASP A 69 -8.38 11.09 1.75
C ASP A 69 -9.77 10.64 2.21
N GLU A 70 -10.16 11.06 3.40
CA GLU A 70 -11.44 10.71 3.99
C GLU A 70 -12.61 11.39 3.26
N LYS A 71 -12.39 12.55 2.70
CA LYS A 71 -13.40 13.31 1.97
C LYS A 71 -13.76 12.65 0.65
N GLU A 72 -12.73 12.34 -0.12
CA GLU A 72 -12.90 11.70 -1.43
C GLU A 72 -13.02 10.18 -1.31
N LYS A 73 -12.78 9.65 -0.14
CA LYS A 73 -12.83 8.22 0.17
C LYS A 73 -11.89 7.42 -0.72
N ASN A 74 -10.67 7.92 -0.87
CA ASN A 74 -9.66 7.22 -1.65
C ASN A 74 -8.32 7.19 -0.93
N VAL A 75 -7.45 6.30 -1.41
CA VAL A 75 -6.09 6.11 -0.90
C VAL A 75 -5.14 6.23 -2.06
N GLU A 76 -4.13 7.08 -1.92
CA GLU A 76 -3.10 7.26 -2.92
C GLU A 76 -1.93 6.36 -2.61
N ILE A 77 -1.54 5.51 -3.54
CA ILE A 77 -0.46 4.53 -3.36
C ILE A 77 0.56 4.70 -4.48
N LYS A 78 1.84 4.83 -4.08
CA LYS A 78 2.94 4.88 -5.03
C LYS A 78 3.60 3.51 -5.10
N PHE A 79 3.58 2.91 -6.28
CA PHE A 79 4.21 1.61 -6.52
C PHE A 79 5.69 1.77 -6.84
N ASP A 80 6.43 0.67 -6.73
CA ASP A 80 7.90 0.69 -6.89
C ASP A 80 8.35 1.07 -8.30
N ASP A 81 7.47 0.96 -9.29
CA ASP A 81 7.75 1.40 -10.67
C ASP A 81 7.35 2.86 -10.94
N ASP A 82 7.20 3.66 -9.88
CA ASP A 82 6.82 5.08 -9.90
C ASP A 82 5.37 5.36 -10.30
N LYS A 83 4.57 4.35 -10.40
CA LYS A 83 3.15 4.45 -10.70
C LYS A 83 2.41 4.91 -9.45
N ILE A 84 1.61 5.99 -9.56
CA ILE A 84 0.76 6.45 -8.46
C ILE A 84 -0.68 6.11 -8.80
N ALA A 85 -1.30 5.29 -7.96
CA ALA A 85 -2.67 4.83 -8.17
C ALA A 85 -3.59 5.35 -7.07
N TRP A 86 -4.85 5.51 -7.41
CA TRP A 86 -5.88 5.96 -6.47
C TRP A 86 -6.87 4.81 -6.26
N TYR A 87 -6.91 4.31 -5.02
CA TYR A 87 -7.81 3.24 -4.62
C TYR A 87 -9.00 3.84 -3.91
N GLN A 88 -10.18 3.32 -4.19
CA GLN A 88 -11.34 3.63 -3.37
C GLN A 88 -11.26 2.81 -2.08
N PHE A 89 -11.97 3.26 -1.03
CA PHE A 89 -11.96 2.52 0.23
C PHE A 89 -12.44 1.07 0.05
N ASN A 90 -13.36 0.83 -0.89
CA ASN A 90 -13.83 -0.52 -1.19
C ASN A 90 -12.77 -1.40 -1.86
N ASP A 91 -11.75 -0.80 -2.43
CA ASP A 91 -10.68 -1.54 -3.11
C ASP A 91 -9.56 -1.97 -2.17
N LEU A 92 -9.62 -1.57 -0.90
CA LEU A 92 -8.55 -1.88 0.06
C LEU A 92 -8.50 -3.36 0.45
N ASP A 93 -9.52 -4.13 0.11
CA ASP A 93 -9.49 -5.59 0.28
C ASP A 93 -8.54 -6.28 -0.70
N GLN A 94 -8.02 -5.54 -1.68
CA GLN A 94 -7.11 -6.07 -2.70
C GLN A 94 -5.64 -5.87 -2.35
N ILE A 95 -5.35 -5.26 -1.22
CA ILE A 95 -3.97 -5.06 -0.77
C ILE A 95 -3.75 -5.70 0.60
N GLU A 96 -2.50 -5.96 0.91
CA GLU A 96 -2.08 -6.45 2.21
C GLU A 96 -0.80 -5.75 2.62
N HIS A 97 -0.54 -5.67 3.91
CA HIS A 97 0.75 -5.20 4.41
C HIS A 97 1.86 -6.14 3.93
N SER A 98 3.01 -5.60 3.58
CA SER A 98 4.13 -6.38 3.05
C SER A 98 5.35 -6.40 3.97
N TYR A 99 5.22 -5.93 5.20
CA TYR A 99 6.35 -5.86 6.13
C TYR A 99 6.98 -7.23 6.39
N SER A 100 6.16 -8.27 6.60
CA SER A 100 6.68 -9.60 6.88
C SER A 100 7.45 -10.17 5.71
N ILE A 101 7.02 -9.89 4.49
CA ILE A 101 7.70 -10.34 3.28
C ILE A 101 9.07 -9.67 3.17
N THR A 102 9.15 -8.38 3.47
CA THR A 102 10.39 -7.62 3.45
C THR A 102 11.39 -8.19 4.46
N ILE A 103 10.93 -8.51 5.66
CA ILE A 103 11.77 -9.11 6.70
C ILE A 103 12.32 -10.46 6.24
N HIS A 104 11.48 -11.30 5.65
CA HIS A 104 11.92 -12.61 5.12
C HIS A 104 13.00 -12.46 4.05
N LYS A 105 12.85 -11.51 3.16
CA LYS A 105 13.89 -11.25 2.14
C LYS A 105 15.20 -10.84 2.76
N ALA A 106 15.18 -9.99 3.78
CA ALA A 106 16.38 -9.56 4.47
C ALA A 106 17.07 -10.73 5.16
N GLN A 107 16.30 -11.61 5.78
CA GLN A 107 16.85 -12.81 6.44
C GLN A 107 17.51 -13.77 5.44
N ARG A 108 16.92 -13.93 4.27
CA ARG A 108 17.48 -14.79 3.23
C ARG A 108 18.84 -14.29 2.75
N LYS A 109 19.04 -13.00 2.72
CA LYS A 109 20.31 -12.41 2.28
C LYS A 109 21.45 -12.67 3.25
N ARG A 110 21.16 -13.01 4.47
CA ARG A 110 22.17 -13.30 5.50
C ARG A 110 22.69 -14.72 5.43
N ILE A 111 22.01 -15.57 4.76
CA ILE A 111 22.42 -16.95 4.58
C ILE A 111 23.30 -17.08 3.36
#